data_1b5d67b2da94a05842a3dfa45e454def
#
_entry.id   1b5d67b2da94a05842a3dfa45e454def
#
_cell.length_a   1.000
_cell.length_b   1.000
_cell.length_c   1.000
_cell.angle_alpha   90.00
_cell.angle_beta   90.00
_cell.angle_gamma   90.00
#
_symmetry.space_group_name_H-M   'P 1'
#
loop_
_entity.id
_entity.type
_entity.pdbx_description
1 polymer ?
#
loop_
_entity_poly.entity_id
_entity_poly.type
_entity_poly.pdbx_seq_one_letter_code
_entity_poly.pdbx_strand_id
1 'polypeptide(L)'
;MNKKKKMKTKVMARAILLGLLVLLPLSCKCQRVLTLDSCRAMALRNNKQMGVAKMKQEVSANLRKSARTKYLPHVSALGGYVWMSREISLLDNDKKDALNNLGTNAAASLSSSISSIASQLPAATQAKIAQDMAQFTGALNQTGQGLVNALRTDTKNMFAGAIMVTQPVFMGGAITAVNKIADINEEMAANSLEMKRQGTLYNIEQAYWQVVSLRHKQKLAESYVALVKKLKDDVQKMIDQGVAIKGDGLSVGVRVNEAEMALTQVTDGLELSKMLLCQLCGLPVDEKITLADEESENLSMTQNSLNSLSSLNYDNRPELKVLQNTVNLSEQTTNVLKAGNLPQVLVTGGYALSNPNTFNGFEKKFGGFFNLGVLVRVPIWNWGDVKHKVRASKGATAIANLELDEARELIELQVNQSNFKVKEAQKKLTMAQSNVANANENLRMANLAFKEGTASFTTVMEAQTAWNLAQSQKIDAEIGVKLSEVELQKALGILK
;
A
#
# COMPACT_ATOMS: atom_id res chain seq x y z
N MET A 1 17.49 -70.94 -16.18
CA MET A 1 17.05 -69.69 -16.82
C MET A 1 16.99 -68.52 -15.87
N ASN A 2 17.18 -68.66 -14.56
CA ASN A 2 16.98 -67.60 -13.55
C ASN A 2 18.21 -66.79 -13.13
N LYS A 3 19.45 -67.25 -13.42
CA LYS A 3 20.69 -66.47 -13.06
C LYS A 3 21.03 -65.30 -14.04
N LYS A 4 20.70 -65.42 -15.31
CA LYS A 4 20.93 -64.36 -16.33
C LYS A 4 19.96 -63.16 -16.20
N LYS A 5 18.74 -63.37 -15.65
CA LYS A 5 17.74 -62.30 -15.44
C LYS A 5 18.11 -61.43 -14.22
N LYS A 6 18.65 -62.01 -13.13
CA LYS A 6 19.10 -61.27 -11.93
C LYS A 6 20.39 -60.44 -12.19
N MET A 7 21.19 -60.83 -13.17
CA MET A 7 22.43 -60.11 -13.51
C MET A 7 22.13 -58.87 -14.37
N LYS A 8 21.15 -58.96 -15.30
CA LYS A 8 20.71 -57.80 -16.11
C LYS A 8 19.98 -56.73 -15.27
N THR A 9 19.20 -57.13 -14.29
CA THR A 9 18.54 -56.15 -13.38
C THR A 9 19.53 -55.44 -12.45
N LYS A 10 20.60 -56.08 -11.98
CA LYS A 10 21.64 -55.43 -11.18
C LYS A 10 22.53 -54.48 -12.01
N VAL A 11 22.75 -54.77 -13.29
CA VAL A 11 23.51 -53.90 -14.20
C VAL A 11 22.68 -52.71 -14.61
N MET A 12 21.36 -52.88 -14.87
CA MET A 12 20.41 -51.78 -15.12
C MET A 12 20.22 -50.88 -13.91
N ALA A 13 20.09 -51.43 -12.69
CA ALA A 13 20.00 -50.65 -11.47
C ALA A 13 21.28 -49.85 -11.18
N ARG A 14 22.47 -50.41 -11.48
CA ARG A 14 23.77 -49.68 -11.36
C ARG A 14 23.91 -48.58 -12.43
N ALA A 15 23.44 -48.81 -13.65
CA ALA A 15 23.45 -47.81 -14.72
C ALA A 15 22.50 -46.66 -14.41
N ILE A 16 21.31 -46.94 -13.82
CA ILE A 16 20.34 -45.91 -13.36
C ILE A 16 20.88 -45.12 -12.15
N LEU A 17 21.60 -45.81 -11.23
CA LEU A 17 22.23 -45.15 -10.07
C LEU A 17 23.39 -44.26 -10.48
N LEU A 18 24.21 -44.68 -11.50
CA LEU A 18 25.29 -43.86 -12.08
C LEU A 18 24.70 -42.67 -12.90
N GLY A 19 23.60 -42.88 -13.61
CA GLY A 19 22.89 -41.79 -14.34
C GLY A 19 22.28 -40.75 -13.39
N LEU A 20 21.80 -41.17 -12.21
CA LEU A 20 21.27 -40.24 -11.19
C LEU A 20 22.36 -39.43 -10.48
N LEU A 21 23.59 -39.94 -10.42
CA LEU A 21 24.73 -39.25 -9.80
C LEU A 21 25.33 -38.15 -10.70
N VAL A 22 25.08 -38.20 -12.03
CA VAL A 22 25.53 -37.19 -13.02
C VAL A 22 24.53 -36.03 -13.12
N LEU A 23 23.33 -36.18 -12.60
CA LEU A 23 22.26 -35.17 -12.58
C LEU A 23 22.22 -34.33 -11.28
N LEU A 24 23.21 -34.47 -10.39
CA LEU A 24 23.39 -33.46 -9.35
C LEU A 24 23.87 -32.17 -10.06
N PRO A 25 23.10 -31.10 -10.04
CA PRO A 25 23.60 -29.82 -10.51
C PRO A 25 24.82 -29.51 -9.63
N LEU A 26 25.99 -29.52 -10.19
CA LEU A 26 27.15 -28.82 -9.63
C LEU A 26 26.68 -27.40 -9.45
N SER A 27 26.17 -27.07 -8.26
CA SER A 27 25.98 -25.70 -7.80
C SER A 27 27.39 -25.11 -7.73
N CYS A 28 27.94 -24.80 -8.90
CA CYS A 28 29.09 -23.93 -9.01
C CYS A 28 28.57 -22.61 -8.38
N LYS A 29 28.93 -22.36 -7.11
CA LYS A 29 28.75 -21.05 -6.48
C LYS A 29 29.69 -20.09 -7.21
N CYS A 30 29.35 -19.79 -8.45
CA CYS A 30 29.96 -18.71 -9.21
C CYS A 30 29.68 -17.45 -8.43
N GLN A 31 30.70 -16.83 -7.89
CA GLN A 31 30.61 -15.56 -7.20
C GLN A 31 30.03 -14.58 -8.20
N ARG A 32 28.82 -14.08 -7.90
CA ARG A 32 28.05 -13.26 -8.83
C ARG A 32 28.63 -11.86 -8.87
N VAL A 33 29.22 -11.52 -10.00
CA VAL A 33 29.70 -10.16 -10.23
C VAL A 33 28.50 -9.28 -10.61
N LEU A 34 28.26 -8.24 -9.83
CA LEU A 34 27.15 -7.29 -10.00
C LEU A 34 27.68 -5.93 -10.48
N THR A 35 27.09 -5.44 -11.56
CA THR A 35 27.27 -4.05 -12.00
C THR A 35 26.22 -3.18 -11.36
N LEU A 36 26.43 -1.86 -11.28
CA LEU A 36 25.46 -0.88 -10.77
C LEU A 36 24.11 -1.01 -11.50
N ASP A 37 24.13 -1.13 -12.83
CA ASP A 37 22.91 -1.28 -13.63
C ASP A 37 22.16 -2.58 -13.35
N SER A 38 22.89 -3.68 -13.11
CA SER A 38 22.24 -4.93 -12.69
C SER A 38 21.61 -4.81 -11.30
N CYS A 39 22.25 -4.12 -10.36
CA CYS A 39 21.68 -3.83 -9.04
C CYS A 39 20.43 -2.96 -9.13
N ARG A 40 20.43 -1.90 -9.95
CA ARG A 40 19.26 -1.07 -10.23
C ARG A 40 18.09 -1.90 -10.79
N ALA A 41 18.35 -2.71 -11.82
CA ALA A 41 17.33 -3.56 -12.45
C ALA A 41 16.75 -4.58 -11.46
N MET A 42 17.58 -5.23 -10.65
CA MET A 42 17.13 -6.18 -9.64
C MET A 42 16.31 -5.50 -8.55
N ALA A 43 16.74 -4.33 -8.05
CA ALA A 43 15.98 -3.59 -7.05
C ALA A 43 14.60 -3.17 -7.55
N LEU A 44 14.50 -2.63 -8.77
CA LEU A 44 13.22 -2.25 -9.36
C LEU A 44 12.28 -3.43 -9.58
N ARG A 45 12.83 -4.64 -9.78
CA ARG A 45 12.06 -5.86 -9.99
C ARG A 45 11.68 -6.58 -8.71
N ASN A 46 12.62 -6.73 -7.78
CA ASN A 46 12.52 -7.65 -6.66
C ASN A 46 12.30 -6.94 -5.30
N ASN A 47 12.54 -5.63 -5.21
CA ASN A 47 12.40 -4.90 -3.96
C ASN A 47 10.95 -4.90 -3.46
N LYS A 48 10.74 -5.34 -2.21
CA LYS A 48 9.40 -5.45 -1.59
C LYS A 48 8.66 -4.11 -1.56
N GLN A 49 9.37 -3.01 -1.32
CA GLN A 49 8.75 -1.67 -1.28
C GLN A 49 8.28 -1.22 -2.68
N MET A 50 9.00 -1.59 -3.74
CA MET A 50 8.54 -1.39 -5.12
C MET A 50 7.30 -2.24 -5.42
N GLY A 51 7.27 -3.49 -4.94
CA GLY A 51 6.09 -4.35 -5.03
C GLY A 51 4.87 -3.71 -4.35
N VAL A 52 5.03 -3.18 -3.14
CA VAL A 52 3.96 -2.45 -2.42
C VAL A 52 3.47 -1.24 -3.20
N ALA A 53 4.37 -0.45 -3.79
CA ALA A 53 3.99 0.74 -4.56
C ALA A 53 3.20 0.37 -5.84
N LYS A 54 3.59 -0.70 -6.55
CA LYS A 54 2.85 -1.24 -7.71
C LYS A 54 1.46 -1.73 -7.31
N MET A 55 1.35 -2.47 -6.18
CA MET A 55 0.05 -2.91 -5.67
C MET A 55 -0.86 -1.73 -5.28
N LYS A 56 -0.32 -0.67 -4.69
CA LYS A 56 -1.09 0.55 -4.41
C LYS A 56 -1.66 1.20 -5.67
N GLN A 57 -0.88 1.22 -6.76
CA GLN A 57 -1.36 1.72 -8.05
C GLN A 57 -2.50 0.85 -8.60
N GLU A 58 -2.37 -0.48 -8.52
CA GLU A 58 -3.42 -1.41 -8.95
C GLU A 58 -4.70 -1.26 -8.10
N VAL A 59 -4.57 -1.08 -6.78
CA VAL A 59 -5.69 -0.80 -5.89
C VAL A 59 -6.41 0.49 -6.31
N SER A 60 -5.66 1.57 -6.58
CA SER A 60 -6.26 2.84 -7.04
C SER A 60 -6.96 2.71 -8.38
N ALA A 61 -6.39 1.96 -9.33
CA ALA A 61 -7.02 1.67 -10.61
C ALA A 61 -8.36 0.90 -10.45
N ASN A 62 -8.42 -0.06 -9.51
CA ASN A 62 -9.65 -0.79 -9.23
C ASN A 62 -10.68 0.08 -8.50
N LEU A 63 -10.26 0.95 -7.58
CA LEU A 63 -11.15 1.94 -6.93
C LEU A 63 -11.74 2.92 -7.95
N ARG A 64 -10.96 3.36 -8.94
CA ARG A 64 -11.45 4.17 -10.06
C ARG A 64 -12.52 3.42 -10.87
N LYS A 65 -12.29 2.15 -11.21
CA LYS A 65 -13.32 1.32 -11.88
C LYS A 65 -14.58 1.21 -11.03
N SER A 66 -14.44 1.00 -9.72
CA SER A 66 -15.55 0.97 -8.76
C SER A 66 -16.30 2.32 -8.70
N ALA A 67 -15.59 3.45 -8.70
CA ALA A 67 -16.23 4.77 -8.72
C ALA A 67 -17.10 4.98 -9.97
N ARG A 68 -16.67 4.48 -11.12
CA ARG A 68 -17.42 4.56 -12.37
C ARG A 68 -18.74 3.77 -12.34
N THR A 69 -18.81 2.70 -11.56
CA THR A 69 -20.07 1.94 -11.42
C THR A 69 -21.19 2.75 -10.77
N LYS A 70 -20.88 3.86 -10.07
CA LYS A 70 -21.90 4.77 -9.51
C LYS A 70 -22.76 5.46 -10.56
N TYR A 71 -22.34 5.48 -11.82
CA TYR A 71 -23.16 5.93 -12.93
C TYR A 71 -24.16 4.87 -13.44
N LEU A 72 -23.98 3.60 -13.07
CA LEU A 72 -24.76 2.49 -13.58
C LEU A 72 -25.93 2.16 -12.66
N PRO A 73 -26.98 1.49 -13.19
CA PRO A 73 -28.06 0.98 -12.37
C PRO A 73 -27.56 -0.02 -11.34
N HIS A 74 -28.02 0.12 -10.11
CA HIS A 74 -27.77 -0.84 -9.04
C HIS A 74 -28.99 -1.76 -8.93
N VAL A 75 -28.77 -3.06 -9.04
CA VAL A 75 -29.80 -4.11 -8.87
C VAL A 75 -29.55 -4.79 -7.55
N SER A 76 -30.57 -4.86 -6.71
CA SER A 76 -30.53 -5.54 -5.42
C SER A 76 -31.76 -6.43 -5.25
N ALA A 77 -31.62 -7.54 -4.55
CA ALA A 77 -32.71 -8.41 -4.14
C ALA A 77 -32.77 -8.45 -2.62
N LEU A 78 -33.98 -8.33 -2.09
CA LEU A 78 -34.26 -8.45 -0.66
C LEU A 78 -35.35 -9.49 -0.46
N GLY A 79 -35.22 -10.35 0.53
CA GLY A 79 -36.24 -11.30 0.92
C GLY A 79 -36.29 -11.43 2.43
N GLY A 80 -37.49 -11.62 2.96
CA GLY A 80 -37.69 -11.78 4.39
C GLY A 80 -38.92 -12.65 4.73
N TYR A 81 -38.85 -13.26 5.87
CA TYR A 81 -39.96 -13.97 6.51
C TYR A 81 -40.20 -13.38 7.90
N VAL A 82 -41.47 -13.10 8.19
CA VAL A 82 -41.85 -12.57 9.49
C VAL A 82 -42.98 -13.46 10.02
N TRP A 83 -42.79 -13.99 11.24
CA TRP A 83 -43.85 -14.63 11.99
C TRP A 83 -44.41 -13.63 13.01
N MET A 84 -45.75 -13.51 13.05
CA MET A 84 -46.44 -12.67 14.02
C MET A 84 -47.33 -13.52 14.93
N SER A 85 -47.32 -13.25 16.23
CA SER A 85 -48.14 -13.95 17.21
C SER A 85 -49.65 -13.75 16.99
N ARG A 86 -50.00 -12.62 16.35
CA ARG A 86 -51.40 -12.27 16.04
C ARG A 86 -51.51 -11.85 14.57
N GLU A 87 -52.65 -12.12 13.97
CA GLU A 87 -53.00 -11.64 12.63
C GLU A 87 -53.34 -10.13 12.67
N ILE A 88 -53.00 -9.43 11.61
CA ILE A 88 -53.51 -8.08 11.37
C ILE A 88 -54.99 -8.20 11.04
N SER A 89 -55.85 -7.55 11.81
CA SER A 89 -57.32 -7.63 11.59
C SER A 89 -57.79 -6.36 10.90
N LEU A 90 -58.59 -6.52 9.84
CA LEU A 90 -59.27 -5.40 9.17
C LEU A 90 -60.51 -4.96 9.92
N LEU A 91 -61.07 -5.84 10.80
CA LEU A 91 -62.19 -5.56 11.66
C LEU A 91 -61.74 -5.49 13.11
N ASP A 92 -62.24 -4.52 13.87
CA ASP A 92 -62.11 -4.52 15.32
C ASP A 92 -62.97 -5.67 15.93
N ASN A 93 -62.76 -5.95 17.21
CA ASN A 93 -63.45 -7.10 17.87
C ASN A 93 -64.95 -6.87 17.97
N ASP A 94 -65.39 -5.60 18.21
CA ASP A 94 -66.80 -5.27 18.35
C ASP A 94 -67.57 -5.50 17.05
N LYS A 95 -66.94 -5.16 15.90
CA LYS A 95 -67.51 -5.41 14.57
C LYS A 95 -67.53 -6.90 14.22
N LYS A 96 -66.53 -7.67 14.65
CA LYS A 96 -66.55 -9.11 14.47
C LYS A 96 -67.67 -9.78 15.25
N ASP A 97 -67.83 -9.37 16.51
CA ASP A 97 -68.92 -9.88 17.38
C ASP A 97 -70.28 -9.48 16.87
N ALA A 98 -70.47 -8.25 16.37
CA ALA A 98 -71.69 -7.79 15.74
C ALA A 98 -72.06 -8.62 14.48
N LEU A 99 -71.04 -8.92 13.62
CA LEU A 99 -71.22 -9.73 12.42
C LEU A 99 -71.48 -11.20 12.75
N ASN A 100 -70.72 -11.78 13.68
CA ASN A 100 -70.91 -13.16 14.10
C ASN A 100 -72.27 -13.41 14.70
N ASN A 101 -72.84 -12.39 15.35
CA ASN A 101 -74.16 -12.45 16.00
C ASN A 101 -75.23 -11.70 15.20
N LEU A 102 -74.99 -11.47 13.89
CA LEU A 102 -75.91 -10.65 13.05
C LEU A 102 -77.38 -11.12 13.10
N GLY A 103 -77.57 -12.40 12.97
CA GLY A 103 -78.90 -13.00 13.03
C GLY A 103 -79.46 -12.97 14.44
N THR A 104 -78.66 -13.20 15.46
CA THR A 104 -79.07 -13.13 16.87
C THR A 104 -79.54 -11.72 17.23
N ASN A 105 -78.76 -10.70 16.82
CA ASN A 105 -79.09 -9.30 17.03
C ASN A 105 -80.34 -8.86 16.24
N ALA A 106 -80.49 -9.33 15.00
CA ALA A 106 -81.67 -9.11 14.19
C ALA A 106 -82.91 -9.82 14.79
N ALA A 107 -82.76 -11.03 15.25
CA ALA A 107 -83.82 -11.74 15.90
C ALA A 107 -84.30 -11.13 17.22
N ALA A 108 -83.34 -10.61 18.02
CA ALA A 108 -83.59 -9.88 19.27
C ALA A 108 -84.44 -8.62 19.02
N SER A 109 -84.06 -7.84 17.97
CA SER A 109 -84.81 -6.64 17.59
C SER A 109 -86.23 -6.90 17.05
N LEU A 110 -86.40 -8.05 16.41
CA LEU A 110 -87.72 -8.46 15.86
C LEU A 110 -88.60 -9.25 16.85
N SER A 111 -87.98 -9.82 17.87
CA SER A 111 -88.63 -10.72 18.79
C SER A 111 -89.82 -10.12 19.54
N SER A 112 -89.71 -8.87 19.96
CA SER A 112 -90.76 -8.16 20.64
C SER A 112 -91.97 -7.89 19.73
N SER A 113 -91.76 -7.59 18.46
CA SER A 113 -92.84 -7.35 17.48
C SER A 113 -93.48 -8.67 17.01
N ILE A 114 -92.68 -9.74 16.79
CA ILE A 114 -93.16 -11.02 16.33
C ILE A 114 -93.86 -11.75 17.47
N SER A 115 -93.42 -11.71 18.71
CA SER A 115 -94.04 -12.35 19.85
C SER A 115 -95.43 -11.84 20.16
N SER A 116 -95.67 -10.49 20.00
CA SER A 116 -96.98 -9.90 20.19
C SER A 116 -97.99 -10.34 19.16
N ILE A 117 -97.56 -10.64 17.90
CA ILE A 117 -98.48 -11.16 16.84
C ILE A 117 -98.63 -12.67 16.98
N ALA A 118 -97.52 -13.33 17.22
CA ALA A 118 -97.50 -14.83 17.34
C ALA A 118 -98.34 -15.37 18.47
N SER A 119 -98.41 -14.64 19.62
CA SER A 119 -99.31 -15.04 20.76
C SER A 119 -100.76 -15.12 20.42
N GLN A 120 -101.25 -14.51 19.34
CA GLN A 120 -102.63 -14.58 18.88
C GLN A 120 -102.89 -15.67 17.83
N LEU A 121 -101.87 -16.47 17.45
CA LEU A 121 -101.99 -17.50 16.42
C LEU A 121 -102.10 -18.95 17.03
N PRO A 122 -102.67 -19.95 16.30
CA PRO A 122 -102.68 -21.34 16.75
C PRO A 122 -101.29 -21.90 17.07
N ALA A 123 -101.20 -22.77 18.07
CA ALA A 123 -99.91 -23.28 18.58
C ALA A 123 -99.03 -23.94 17.48
N ALA A 124 -99.63 -24.63 16.50
CA ALA A 124 -98.88 -25.19 15.35
C ALA A 124 -98.21 -24.10 14.48
N THR A 125 -98.82 -22.93 14.32
CA THR A 125 -98.30 -21.79 13.58
C THR A 125 -97.20 -21.07 14.36
N GLN A 126 -97.38 -20.97 15.71
CA GLN A 126 -96.34 -20.43 16.59
C GLN A 126 -95.04 -21.23 16.53
N ALA A 127 -95.18 -22.61 16.58
CA ALA A 127 -94.00 -23.49 16.46
C ALA A 127 -93.28 -23.31 15.10
N LYS A 128 -94.08 -23.18 14.03
CA LYS A 128 -93.43 -22.94 12.69
C LYS A 128 -92.77 -21.61 12.59
N ILE A 129 -93.33 -20.51 13.09
CA ILE A 129 -92.70 -19.20 13.14
C ILE A 129 -91.38 -19.25 13.96
N ALA A 130 -91.41 -19.98 15.10
CA ALA A 130 -90.18 -20.12 15.91
C ALA A 130 -89.14 -20.93 15.17
N GLN A 131 -89.50 -21.95 14.43
CA GLN A 131 -88.58 -22.74 13.61
C GLN A 131 -88.01 -21.90 12.43
N ASP A 132 -88.83 -21.18 11.72
CA ASP A 132 -88.43 -20.34 10.58
C ASP A 132 -87.51 -19.19 11.07
N MET A 133 -87.82 -18.60 12.22
CA MET A 133 -86.95 -17.62 12.88
C MET A 133 -85.62 -18.19 13.29
N ALA A 134 -85.56 -19.37 13.82
CA ALA A 134 -84.31 -20.04 14.19
C ALA A 134 -83.44 -20.31 12.94
N GLN A 135 -84.07 -20.75 11.83
CA GLN A 135 -83.36 -20.96 10.56
C GLN A 135 -82.82 -19.62 9.98
N PHE A 136 -83.67 -18.56 10.00
CA PHE A 136 -83.26 -17.24 9.54
C PHE A 136 -82.10 -16.65 10.37
N THR A 137 -82.18 -16.81 11.72
CA THR A 137 -81.11 -16.44 12.63
C THR A 137 -79.84 -17.19 12.33
N GLY A 138 -79.93 -18.49 12.12
CA GLY A 138 -78.77 -19.32 11.77
C GLY A 138 -78.13 -18.89 10.43
N ALA A 139 -78.98 -18.73 9.41
CA ALA A 139 -78.49 -18.25 8.10
C ALA A 139 -77.80 -16.91 8.12
N LEU A 140 -78.36 -15.93 8.86
CA LEU A 140 -77.70 -14.60 9.02
C LEU A 140 -76.38 -14.69 9.81
N ASN A 141 -76.34 -15.46 10.89
CA ASN A 141 -75.11 -15.65 11.64
C ASN A 141 -74.02 -16.35 10.79
N GLN A 142 -74.42 -17.35 10.00
CA GLN A 142 -73.51 -18.00 9.07
C GLN A 142 -72.97 -17.02 7.99
N THR A 143 -73.83 -16.18 7.46
CA THR A 143 -73.46 -15.11 6.53
C THR A 143 -72.47 -14.15 7.18
N GLY A 144 -72.76 -13.68 8.41
CA GLY A 144 -71.87 -12.82 9.18
C GLY A 144 -70.54 -13.45 9.47
N GLN A 145 -70.49 -14.71 9.88
CA GLN A 145 -69.26 -15.48 10.03
C GLN A 145 -68.50 -15.63 8.71
N GLY A 146 -69.24 -15.86 7.60
CA GLY A 146 -68.62 -15.88 6.27
C GLY A 146 -67.90 -14.56 5.91
N LEU A 147 -68.52 -13.41 6.25
CA LEU A 147 -67.92 -12.09 6.06
C LEU A 147 -66.66 -11.87 6.93
N VAL A 148 -66.75 -12.27 8.22
CA VAL A 148 -65.56 -12.18 9.12
C VAL A 148 -64.43 -13.02 8.60
N ASN A 149 -64.69 -14.24 8.09
CA ASN A 149 -63.68 -15.15 7.52
C ASN A 149 -63.14 -14.61 6.18
N ALA A 150 -63.98 -13.98 5.34
CA ALA A 150 -63.58 -13.37 4.07
C ALA A 150 -62.65 -12.17 4.26
N LEU A 151 -62.82 -11.46 5.40
CA LEU A 151 -61.99 -10.29 5.76
C LEU A 151 -60.79 -10.65 6.63
N ARG A 152 -60.52 -11.93 6.79
CA ARG A 152 -59.35 -12.42 7.53
C ARG A 152 -58.08 -12.26 6.70
N THR A 153 -57.01 -11.68 7.31
CA THR A 153 -55.78 -11.35 6.59
C THR A 153 -54.74 -12.47 6.50
N ASP A 154 -54.87 -13.48 7.34
CA ASP A 154 -53.93 -14.65 7.46
C ASP A 154 -52.44 -14.25 7.54
N THR A 155 -52.18 -13.12 8.22
CA THR A 155 -50.84 -12.46 8.28
C THR A 155 -49.92 -12.99 9.36
N LYS A 156 -50.20 -14.17 9.98
CA LYS A 156 -49.29 -14.79 10.95
C LYS A 156 -47.92 -15.14 10.33
N ASN A 157 -47.92 -15.62 9.10
CA ASN A 157 -46.74 -15.99 8.36
C ASN A 157 -46.66 -15.11 7.11
N MET A 158 -45.75 -14.13 7.13
CA MET A 158 -45.56 -13.20 6.00
C MET A 158 -44.23 -13.50 5.33
N PHE A 159 -44.27 -13.77 4.05
CA PHE A 159 -43.11 -13.79 3.17
C PHE A 159 -43.16 -12.55 2.28
N ALA A 160 -42.02 -11.84 2.21
CA ALA A 160 -41.89 -10.73 1.30
C ALA A 160 -40.56 -10.81 0.56
N GLY A 161 -40.54 -10.47 -0.72
CA GLY A 161 -39.37 -10.40 -1.54
C GLY A 161 -39.47 -9.24 -2.53
N ALA A 162 -38.35 -8.64 -2.85
CA ALA A 162 -38.30 -7.59 -3.86
C ALA A 162 -36.98 -7.64 -4.62
N ILE A 163 -37.06 -7.44 -5.93
CA ILE A 163 -35.89 -7.06 -6.77
C ILE A 163 -36.06 -5.58 -7.11
N MET A 164 -35.04 -4.78 -6.74
CA MET A 164 -35.07 -3.35 -6.93
C MET A 164 -33.92 -2.91 -7.83
N VAL A 165 -34.20 -2.03 -8.76
CA VAL A 165 -33.24 -1.34 -9.62
C VAL A 165 -33.25 0.12 -9.25
N THR A 166 -32.09 0.71 -8.96
CA THR A 166 -31.95 2.12 -8.65
C THR A 166 -30.92 2.74 -9.58
N GLN A 167 -31.34 3.76 -10.34
CA GLN A 167 -30.48 4.52 -11.24
C GLN A 167 -30.39 5.97 -10.82
N PRO A 168 -29.22 6.45 -10.34
CA PRO A 168 -28.98 7.88 -10.17
C PRO A 168 -28.97 8.57 -11.54
N VAL A 169 -29.84 9.55 -11.74
CA VAL A 169 -29.88 10.37 -12.96
C VAL A 169 -29.14 11.68 -12.74
N PHE A 170 -29.38 12.31 -11.59
CA PHE A 170 -28.72 13.55 -11.22
C PHE A 170 -28.51 13.59 -9.70
N MET A 171 -27.27 13.80 -9.28
CA MET A 171 -26.89 13.84 -7.86
C MET A 171 -26.18 15.15 -7.50
N GLY A 172 -26.64 16.26 -8.09
CA GLY A 172 -26.01 17.57 -7.85
C GLY A 172 -24.55 17.67 -8.29
N GLY A 173 -24.09 16.77 -9.18
CA GLY A 173 -22.68 16.69 -9.59
C GLY A 173 -21.78 15.85 -8.66
N ALA A 174 -22.32 15.29 -7.55
CA ALA A 174 -21.53 14.50 -6.60
C ALA A 174 -20.86 13.29 -7.25
N ILE A 175 -21.57 12.52 -8.10
CA ILE A 175 -21.02 11.34 -8.77
C ILE A 175 -19.87 11.74 -9.70
N THR A 176 -20.00 12.84 -10.43
CA THR A 176 -18.95 13.36 -11.31
C THR A 176 -17.71 13.77 -10.51
N ALA A 177 -17.90 14.48 -9.39
CA ALA A 177 -16.81 14.90 -8.52
C ALA A 177 -16.12 13.70 -7.86
N VAL A 178 -16.86 12.69 -7.39
CA VAL A 178 -16.29 11.44 -6.84
C VAL A 178 -15.52 10.65 -7.88
N ASN A 179 -15.98 10.62 -9.14
CA ASN A 179 -15.22 9.98 -10.22
C ASN A 179 -13.92 10.73 -10.53
N LYS A 180 -13.94 12.07 -10.54
CA LYS A 180 -12.71 12.87 -10.68
C LYS A 180 -11.75 12.66 -9.50
N ILE A 181 -12.26 12.54 -8.27
CA ILE A 181 -11.45 12.15 -7.11
C ILE A 181 -10.76 10.80 -7.32
N ALA A 182 -11.48 9.82 -7.87
CA ALA A 182 -10.92 8.51 -8.14
C ALA A 182 -9.86 8.55 -9.27
N ASP A 183 -10.07 9.37 -10.31
CA ASP A 183 -9.08 9.60 -11.38
C ASP A 183 -7.80 10.27 -10.81
N ILE A 184 -7.95 11.30 -9.98
CA ILE A 184 -6.82 11.98 -9.31
C ILE A 184 -6.05 11.02 -8.37
N ASN A 185 -6.75 10.18 -7.62
CA ASN A 185 -6.12 9.20 -6.74
C ASN A 185 -5.31 8.15 -7.51
N GLU A 186 -5.76 7.72 -8.70
CA GLU A 186 -4.98 6.83 -9.56
C GLU A 186 -3.72 7.53 -10.09
N GLU A 187 -3.82 8.78 -10.52
CA GLU A 187 -2.67 9.59 -10.94
C GLU A 187 -1.70 9.83 -9.78
N MET A 188 -2.20 10.14 -8.58
CA MET A 188 -1.40 10.30 -7.36
C MET A 188 -0.65 9.00 -7.02
N ALA A 189 -1.29 7.84 -7.17
CA ALA A 189 -0.64 6.55 -6.95
C ALA A 189 0.46 6.27 -7.98
N ALA A 190 0.27 6.66 -9.25
CA ALA A 190 1.29 6.57 -10.30
C ALA A 190 2.49 7.49 -10.00
N ASN A 191 2.25 8.74 -9.62
CA ASN A 191 3.30 9.69 -9.22
C ASN A 191 4.05 9.22 -7.96
N SER A 192 3.33 8.63 -6.99
CA SER A 192 3.92 8.04 -5.78
C SER A 192 4.79 6.82 -6.09
N LEU A 193 4.42 6.01 -7.10
CA LEU A 193 5.25 4.90 -7.57
C LEU A 193 6.55 5.43 -8.18
N GLU A 194 6.50 6.49 -9.01
CA GLU A 194 7.70 7.10 -9.59
C GLU A 194 8.60 7.74 -8.53
N MET A 195 8.03 8.44 -7.54
CA MET A 195 8.77 8.93 -6.38
C MET A 195 9.48 7.79 -5.63
N LYS A 196 8.80 6.66 -5.43
CA LYS A 196 9.38 5.48 -4.79
C LYS A 196 10.47 4.84 -5.63
N ARG A 197 10.30 4.83 -6.97
CA ARG A 197 11.30 4.35 -7.93
C ARG A 197 12.60 5.15 -7.80
N GLN A 198 12.53 6.48 -7.86
CA GLN A 198 13.70 7.35 -7.73
C GLN A 198 14.37 7.20 -6.35
N GLY A 199 13.58 7.10 -5.27
CA GLY A 199 14.09 6.83 -3.94
C GLY A 199 14.81 5.48 -3.83
N THR A 200 14.29 4.44 -4.49
CA THR A 200 14.92 3.11 -4.52
C THR A 200 16.23 3.13 -5.29
N LEU A 201 16.28 3.78 -6.45
CA LEU A 201 17.50 3.95 -7.24
C LEU A 201 18.59 4.67 -6.43
N TYR A 202 18.22 5.78 -5.78
CA TYR A 202 19.13 6.51 -4.93
C TYR A 202 19.73 5.65 -3.79
N ASN A 203 18.89 4.89 -3.11
CA ASN A 203 19.35 4.03 -2.02
C ASN A 203 20.27 2.90 -2.52
N ILE A 204 20.00 2.35 -3.71
CA ILE A 204 20.86 1.36 -4.35
C ILE A 204 22.22 1.95 -4.68
N GLU A 205 22.24 3.13 -5.26
CA GLU A 205 23.51 3.80 -5.60
C GLU A 205 24.33 4.10 -4.36
N GLN A 206 23.71 4.61 -3.31
CA GLN A 206 24.40 4.81 -2.04
C GLN A 206 24.98 3.50 -1.48
N ALA A 207 24.19 2.42 -1.45
CA ALA A 207 24.64 1.14 -0.94
C ALA A 207 25.75 0.54 -1.81
N TYR A 208 25.65 0.64 -3.14
CA TYR A 208 26.66 0.16 -4.08
C TYR A 208 28.02 0.85 -3.86
N TRP A 209 28.01 2.19 -3.88
CA TRP A 209 29.24 2.96 -3.70
C TRP A 209 29.80 2.84 -2.27
N GLN A 210 28.96 2.60 -1.28
CA GLN A 210 29.41 2.27 0.08
C GLN A 210 30.19 0.95 0.13
N VAL A 211 29.73 -0.10 -0.55
CA VAL A 211 30.47 -1.38 -0.67
C VAL A 211 31.79 -1.17 -1.37
N VAL A 212 31.81 -0.45 -2.49
CA VAL A 212 33.03 -0.11 -3.23
C VAL A 212 34.01 0.65 -2.34
N SER A 213 33.54 1.68 -1.61
CA SER A 213 34.36 2.44 -0.66
C SER A 213 35.02 1.54 0.39
N LEU A 214 34.21 0.71 1.04
CA LEU A 214 34.72 -0.19 2.09
C LEU A 214 35.69 -1.23 1.55
N ARG A 215 35.52 -1.72 0.33
CA ARG A 215 36.47 -2.63 -0.30
C ARG A 215 37.84 -1.96 -0.53
N HIS A 216 37.83 -0.72 -1.05
CA HIS A 216 39.07 0.05 -1.21
C HIS A 216 39.74 0.36 0.14
N LYS A 217 38.96 0.71 1.17
CA LYS A 217 39.44 0.92 2.53
C LYS A 217 40.00 -0.36 3.15
N GLN A 218 39.40 -1.53 2.86
CA GLN A 218 39.94 -2.82 3.31
C GLN A 218 41.33 -3.07 2.71
N LYS A 219 41.50 -2.89 1.39
CA LYS A 219 42.81 -3.00 0.73
C LYS A 219 43.85 -2.04 1.30
N LEU A 220 43.43 -0.80 1.60
CA LEU A 220 44.29 0.18 2.24
C LEU A 220 44.69 -0.26 3.65
N ALA A 221 43.75 -0.76 4.46
CA ALA A 221 44.02 -1.24 5.81
C ALA A 221 44.96 -2.50 5.79
N GLU A 222 44.77 -3.43 4.85
CA GLU A 222 45.67 -4.57 4.64
C GLU A 222 47.08 -4.08 4.33
N SER A 223 47.24 -3.08 3.44
CA SER A 223 48.52 -2.50 3.09
C SER A 223 49.17 -1.77 4.29
N TYR A 224 48.34 -1.05 5.08
CA TYR A 224 48.81 -0.35 6.27
C TYR A 224 49.30 -1.35 7.36
N VAL A 225 48.55 -2.42 7.62
CA VAL A 225 48.96 -3.49 8.55
C VAL A 225 50.31 -4.08 8.11
N ALA A 226 50.48 -4.34 6.82
CA ALA A 226 51.76 -4.86 6.28
C ALA A 226 52.91 -3.88 6.49
N LEU A 227 52.68 -2.56 6.31
CA LEU A 227 53.68 -1.51 6.56
C LEU A 227 54.11 -1.46 8.02
N VAL A 228 53.14 -1.43 8.95
CA VAL A 228 53.42 -1.36 10.39
C VAL A 228 54.10 -2.64 10.92
N LYS A 229 53.70 -3.83 10.42
CA LYS A 229 54.37 -5.10 10.73
C LYS A 229 55.84 -5.09 10.28
N LYS A 230 56.08 -4.62 9.07
CA LYS A 230 57.46 -4.47 8.57
C LYS A 230 58.30 -3.53 9.47
N LEU A 231 57.72 -2.40 9.89
CA LEU A 231 58.39 -1.49 10.83
C LEU A 231 58.71 -2.19 12.15
N LYS A 232 57.76 -3.00 12.68
CA LYS A 232 57.98 -3.81 13.89
C LYS A 232 59.16 -4.73 13.75
N ASP A 233 59.25 -5.46 12.62
CA ASP A 233 60.38 -6.38 12.35
C ASP A 233 61.72 -5.61 12.22
N ASP A 234 61.71 -4.45 11.61
CA ASP A 234 62.93 -3.64 11.47
C ASP A 234 63.35 -3.05 12.85
N VAL A 235 62.42 -2.56 13.68
CA VAL A 235 62.72 -2.11 15.05
C VAL A 235 63.16 -3.28 15.92
N GLN A 236 62.62 -4.48 15.78
CA GLN A 236 63.07 -5.68 16.52
C GLN A 236 64.54 -6.01 16.20
N LYS A 237 64.95 -5.96 14.92
CA LYS A 237 66.36 -6.15 14.52
C LYS A 237 67.29 -5.09 15.15
N MET A 238 66.83 -3.84 15.24
CA MET A 238 67.58 -2.75 15.92
C MET A 238 67.72 -3.01 17.42
N ILE A 239 66.73 -3.56 18.09
CA ILE A 239 66.75 -3.95 19.50
C ILE A 239 67.77 -5.09 19.68
N ASP A 240 67.75 -6.09 18.80
CA ASP A 240 68.65 -7.25 18.85
C ASP A 240 70.14 -6.82 18.63
N GLN A 241 70.35 -5.73 17.91
CA GLN A 241 71.64 -5.10 17.68
C GLN A 241 72.03 -4.04 18.75
N GLY A 242 71.16 -3.79 19.74
CA GLY A 242 71.43 -2.82 20.81
C GLY A 242 71.26 -1.34 20.41
N VAL A 243 70.70 -1.07 19.24
CA VAL A 243 70.52 0.31 18.70
C VAL A 243 69.18 0.90 19.16
N ALA A 244 68.18 0.07 19.46
CA ALA A 244 66.84 0.50 19.96
C ALA A 244 66.54 -0.17 21.31
N ILE A 245 65.65 0.44 22.08
CA ILE A 245 65.21 -0.09 23.39
C ILE A 245 63.92 -0.96 23.30
N LYS A 246 63.70 -1.81 24.29
CA LYS A 246 62.48 -2.66 24.35
C LYS A 246 61.18 -1.85 24.30
N GLY A 247 61.16 -0.63 24.86
CA GLY A 247 60.05 0.30 24.83
C GLY A 247 59.62 0.66 23.41
N ASP A 248 60.57 0.81 22.48
CA ASP A 248 60.30 1.11 21.07
C ASP A 248 59.51 -0.02 20.39
N GLY A 249 59.95 -1.26 20.63
CA GLY A 249 59.27 -2.48 20.12
C GLY A 249 57.84 -2.61 20.67
N LEU A 250 57.60 -2.28 21.94
CA LEU A 250 56.28 -2.29 22.54
C LEU A 250 55.39 -1.21 21.91
N SER A 251 55.93 -0.02 21.66
CA SER A 251 55.18 1.11 21.03
C SER A 251 54.74 0.74 19.61
N VAL A 252 55.57 0.14 18.79
CA VAL A 252 55.24 -0.35 17.45
C VAL A 252 54.26 -1.51 17.55
N GLY A 253 54.40 -2.39 18.59
CA GLY A 253 53.46 -3.48 18.85
C GLY A 253 52.01 -2.97 19.07
N VAL A 254 51.83 -1.89 19.85
CA VAL A 254 50.51 -1.22 20.01
C VAL A 254 49.96 -0.77 18.66
N ARG A 255 50.78 -0.16 17.82
CA ARG A 255 50.36 0.28 16.48
C ARG A 255 49.95 -0.86 15.56
N VAL A 256 50.61 -2.01 15.61
CA VAL A 256 50.18 -3.21 14.88
C VAL A 256 48.78 -3.65 15.31
N ASN A 257 48.54 -3.71 16.63
CA ASN A 257 47.21 -4.10 17.16
C ASN A 257 46.11 -3.11 16.75
N GLU A 258 46.39 -1.78 16.81
CA GLU A 258 45.47 -0.75 16.33
C GLU A 258 45.16 -0.92 14.83
N ALA A 259 46.13 -1.18 14.00
CA ALA A 259 45.95 -1.40 12.57
C ALA A 259 45.16 -2.68 12.28
N GLU A 260 45.39 -3.77 13.02
CA GLU A 260 44.62 -5.01 12.91
C GLU A 260 43.17 -4.85 13.36
N MET A 261 42.92 -4.09 14.45
CA MET A 261 41.55 -3.76 14.88
C MET A 261 40.84 -2.96 13.82
N ALA A 262 41.50 -1.96 13.20
CA ALA A 262 40.91 -1.15 12.12
C ALA A 262 40.60 -2.00 10.89
N LEU A 263 41.47 -2.94 10.52
CA LEU A 263 41.22 -3.90 9.42
C LEU A 263 40.00 -4.76 9.71
N THR A 264 39.85 -5.26 10.93
CA THR A 264 38.71 -6.07 11.35
C THR A 264 37.42 -5.25 11.21
N GLN A 265 37.39 -4.03 11.74
CA GLN A 265 36.21 -3.14 11.64
C GLN A 265 35.81 -2.85 10.19
N VAL A 266 36.77 -2.60 9.31
CA VAL A 266 36.45 -2.35 7.88
C VAL A 266 35.96 -3.61 7.20
N THR A 267 36.53 -4.78 7.53
CA THR A 267 36.10 -6.07 6.98
C THR A 267 34.67 -6.41 7.38
N ASP A 268 34.34 -6.26 8.66
CA ASP A 268 32.98 -6.46 9.16
C ASP A 268 31.99 -5.44 8.54
N GLY A 269 32.42 -4.18 8.43
CA GLY A 269 31.64 -3.13 7.77
C GLY A 269 31.35 -3.44 6.29
N LEU A 270 32.31 -4.02 5.57
CA LEU A 270 32.15 -4.45 4.19
C LEU A 270 31.10 -5.57 4.07
N GLU A 271 31.18 -6.60 4.91
CA GLU A 271 30.20 -7.69 4.89
C GLU A 271 28.79 -7.18 5.23
N LEU A 272 28.65 -6.34 6.25
CA LEU A 272 27.34 -5.72 6.58
C LEU A 272 26.80 -4.87 5.42
N SER A 273 27.64 -4.12 4.73
CA SER A 273 27.23 -3.32 3.57
C SER A 273 26.81 -4.18 2.39
N LYS A 274 27.47 -5.33 2.16
CA LYS A 274 27.05 -6.32 1.16
C LYS A 274 25.69 -6.93 1.51
N MET A 275 25.45 -7.25 2.79
CA MET A 275 24.15 -7.74 3.25
C MET A 275 23.03 -6.71 2.99
N LEU A 276 23.30 -5.42 3.26
CA LEU A 276 22.34 -4.35 2.97
C LEU A 276 22.06 -4.25 1.46
N LEU A 277 23.08 -4.30 0.62
CA LEU A 277 22.92 -4.26 -0.83
C LEU A 277 22.12 -5.47 -1.34
N CYS A 278 22.39 -6.68 -0.83
CA CYS A 278 21.60 -7.87 -1.14
C CYS A 278 20.11 -7.67 -0.79
N GLN A 279 19.82 -7.17 0.41
CA GLN A 279 18.45 -6.88 0.83
C GLN A 279 17.75 -5.87 -0.08
N LEU A 280 18.43 -4.79 -0.49
CA LEU A 280 17.89 -3.78 -1.39
C LEU A 280 17.65 -4.34 -2.80
N CYS A 281 18.52 -5.23 -3.29
CA CYS A 281 18.36 -5.93 -4.56
C CYS A 281 17.32 -7.05 -4.52
N GLY A 282 16.81 -7.40 -3.33
CA GLY A 282 15.90 -8.53 -3.13
C GLY A 282 16.56 -9.90 -3.29
N LEU A 283 17.86 -9.98 -2.99
CA LEU A 283 18.65 -11.21 -2.92
C LEU A 283 18.66 -11.76 -1.47
N PRO A 284 18.98 -13.03 -1.25
CA PRO A 284 19.27 -13.55 0.09
C PRO A 284 20.37 -12.72 0.77
N VAL A 285 20.21 -12.44 2.06
CA VAL A 285 21.10 -11.55 2.82
C VAL A 285 22.52 -12.13 2.94
N ASP A 286 22.63 -13.46 2.91
CA ASP A 286 23.87 -14.23 3.02
C ASP A 286 24.51 -14.58 1.66
N GLU A 287 23.96 -14.07 0.55
CA GLU A 287 24.50 -14.30 -0.79
C GLU A 287 25.87 -13.62 -0.94
N LYS A 288 26.89 -14.39 -1.35
CA LYS A 288 28.23 -13.85 -1.61
C LYS A 288 28.25 -13.14 -2.95
N ILE A 289 28.34 -11.82 -2.90
CA ILE A 289 28.42 -10.95 -4.07
C ILE A 289 29.77 -10.28 -4.19
N THR A 290 30.16 -9.95 -5.42
CA THR A 290 31.30 -9.09 -5.76
C THR A 290 30.80 -8.02 -6.71
N LEU A 291 31.26 -6.79 -6.55
CA LEU A 291 30.89 -5.71 -7.45
C LEU A 291 31.95 -5.51 -8.53
N ALA A 292 31.49 -5.09 -9.71
CA ALA A 292 32.38 -4.87 -10.84
C ALA A 292 33.46 -3.78 -10.56
N ASP A 293 33.09 -2.77 -9.75
CA ASP A 293 33.96 -1.64 -9.43
C ASP A 293 34.82 -1.85 -8.17
N GLU A 294 34.74 -3.03 -7.47
CA GLU A 294 35.54 -3.34 -6.27
C GLU A 294 37.03 -3.42 -6.55
N GLU A 295 37.44 -3.70 -7.79
CA GLU A 295 38.84 -3.87 -8.21
C GLU A 295 39.33 -2.70 -9.08
N SER A 296 38.50 -1.70 -9.34
CA SER A 296 38.80 -0.55 -10.20
C SER A 296 39.81 0.37 -9.51
N GLU A 297 41.03 0.51 -10.02
CA GLU A 297 42.07 1.39 -9.45
C GLU A 297 41.74 2.88 -9.59
N ASN A 298 41.00 3.23 -10.62
CA ASN A 298 40.52 4.59 -10.87
C ASN A 298 39.01 4.54 -11.03
N LEU A 299 38.28 5.06 -10.06
CA LEU A 299 36.85 5.35 -10.18
C LEU A 299 36.70 6.48 -11.18
N SER A 300 36.87 6.17 -12.49
CA SER A 300 36.92 7.14 -13.57
C SER A 300 35.71 8.04 -13.52
N MET A 301 35.94 9.32 -13.36
CA MET A 301 34.92 10.35 -13.40
C MET A 301 34.44 10.45 -14.85
N THR A 302 33.23 10.00 -15.08
CA THR A 302 32.51 10.43 -16.27
C THR A 302 32.21 11.91 -16.05
N GLN A 303 33.08 12.79 -16.59
CA GLN A 303 32.80 14.21 -16.70
C GLN A 303 31.64 14.41 -17.69
N ASN A 304 30.48 13.91 -17.36
CA ASN A 304 29.27 14.25 -18.10
C ASN A 304 28.80 15.61 -17.59
N SER A 305 29.17 16.63 -18.34
CA SER A 305 28.45 17.91 -18.56
C SER A 305 27.40 18.30 -17.52
N LEU A 306 27.74 18.32 -16.21
CA LEU A 306 26.87 18.87 -15.16
C LEU A 306 26.60 20.37 -15.35
N ASN A 307 27.43 21.06 -16.13
CA ASN A 307 27.27 22.48 -16.42
C ASN A 307 26.03 22.85 -17.24
N SER A 308 25.38 21.85 -17.89
CA SER A 308 24.11 22.04 -18.62
C SER A 308 22.87 21.70 -17.78
N LEU A 309 23.03 21.15 -16.57
CA LEU A 309 21.92 20.71 -15.73
C LEU A 309 21.33 21.83 -14.87
N SER A 310 22.02 22.96 -14.70
CA SER A 310 21.55 24.08 -13.88
C SER A 310 20.32 24.82 -14.43
N SER A 311 19.91 24.57 -15.68
CA SER A 311 18.71 25.14 -16.30
C SER A 311 17.54 24.13 -16.40
N LEU A 312 17.64 22.97 -15.80
CA LEU A 312 16.58 21.95 -15.86
C LEU A 312 15.40 22.35 -14.97
N ASN A 313 14.23 22.32 -15.59
CA ASN A 313 12.95 22.55 -14.94
C ASN A 313 12.63 21.37 -14.00
N TYR A 314 12.56 21.63 -12.70
CA TYR A 314 12.21 20.67 -11.66
C TYR A 314 10.70 20.49 -11.46
N ASP A 315 9.83 21.20 -12.22
CA ASP A 315 8.37 21.09 -12.15
C ASP A 315 7.86 19.65 -12.44
N ASN A 316 8.69 18.87 -13.12
CA ASN A 316 8.38 17.47 -13.43
C ASN A 316 8.63 16.49 -12.29
N ARG A 317 9.09 16.96 -11.11
CA ARG A 317 9.33 16.08 -9.96
C ARG A 317 8.04 15.38 -9.51
N PRO A 318 8.13 14.06 -9.23
CA PRO A 318 6.95 13.29 -8.79
C PRO A 318 6.35 13.83 -7.49
N GLU A 319 7.16 14.37 -6.58
CA GLU A 319 6.72 14.97 -5.32
C GLU A 319 5.78 16.16 -5.55
N LEU A 320 6.15 17.07 -6.46
CA LEU A 320 5.30 18.21 -6.82
C LEU A 320 4.00 17.77 -7.48
N LYS A 321 4.05 16.73 -8.32
CA LYS A 321 2.83 16.16 -8.93
C LYS A 321 1.89 15.55 -7.90
N VAL A 322 2.42 14.88 -6.89
CA VAL A 322 1.61 14.34 -5.77
C VAL A 322 0.94 15.48 -4.99
N LEU A 323 1.66 16.56 -4.69
CA LEU A 323 1.10 17.73 -3.99
C LEU A 323 0.07 18.46 -4.86
N GLN A 324 0.33 18.63 -6.16
CA GLN A 324 -0.65 19.19 -7.09
C GLN A 324 -1.93 18.34 -7.14
N ASN A 325 -1.79 17.01 -7.14
CA ASN A 325 -2.93 16.11 -7.06
C ASN A 325 -3.69 16.26 -5.73
N THR A 326 -3.00 16.56 -4.63
CA THR A 326 -3.65 16.86 -3.33
C THR A 326 -4.49 18.14 -3.41
N VAL A 327 -4.00 19.19 -4.07
CA VAL A 327 -4.77 20.41 -4.35
C VAL A 327 -6.02 20.08 -5.16
N ASN A 328 -5.85 19.38 -6.28
CA ASN A 328 -6.95 18.99 -7.16
C ASN A 328 -7.99 18.10 -6.44
N LEU A 329 -7.53 17.20 -5.55
CA LEU A 329 -8.39 16.37 -4.70
C LEU A 329 -9.24 17.20 -3.76
N SER A 330 -8.64 18.20 -3.10
CA SER A 330 -9.31 19.14 -2.20
C SER A 330 -10.38 19.95 -2.95
N GLU A 331 -10.11 20.41 -4.17
CA GLU A 331 -11.07 21.11 -5.03
C GLU A 331 -12.28 20.22 -5.38
N GLN A 332 -12.04 18.94 -5.77
CA GLN A 332 -13.13 18.01 -6.08
C GLN A 332 -13.91 17.64 -4.81
N THR A 333 -13.27 17.55 -3.66
CA THR A 333 -13.94 17.38 -2.36
C THR A 333 -14.89 18.55 -2.09
N THR A 334 -14.45 19.78 -2.38
CA THR A 334 -15.32 20.98 -2.31
C THR A 334 -16.53 20.85 -3.24
N ASN A 335 -16.37 20.29 -4.44
CA ASN A 335 -17.47 20.09 -5.39
C ASN A 335 -18.45 19.00 -4.91
N VAL A 336 -17.97 17.93 -4.25
CA VAL A 336 -18.84 16.94 -3.58
C VAL A 336 -19.68 17.59 -2.50
N LEU A 337 -19.09 18.47 -1.68
CA LEU A 337 -19.80 19.17 -0.62
C LEU A 337 -20.86 20.14 -1.17
N LYS A 338 -20.55 20.85 -2.25
CA LYS A 338 -21.53 21.75 -2.93
C LYS A 338 -22.76 20.98 -3.43
N ALA A 339 -22.58 19.73 -3.87
CA ALA A 339 -23.68 18.88 -4.34
C ALA A 339 -24.74 18.62 -3.25
N GLY A 340 -24.38 18.77 -1.96
CA GLY A 340 -25.32 18.64 -0.84
C GLY A 340 -26.47 19.63 -0.82
N ASN A 341 -26.36 20.79 -1.51
CA ASN A 341 -27.41 21.79 -1.65
C ASN A 341 -28.14 21.71 -3.00
N LEU A 342 -27.78 20.81 -3.87
CA LEU A 342 -28.38 20.68 -5.21
C LEU A 342 -29.44 19.59 -5.21
N PRO A 343 -30.43 19.67 -6.11
CA PRO A 343 -31.40 18.60 -6.28
C PRO A 343 -30.77 17.28 -6.60
N GLN A 344 -31.42 16.21 -6.15
CA GLN A 344 -31.01 14.82 -6.45
C GLN A 344 -32.18 14.10 -7.09
N VAL A 345 -31.95 13.41 -8.19
CA VAL A 345 -32.95 12.67 -8.97
C VAL A 345 -32.51 11.25 -9.14
N LEU A 346 -33.33 10.32 -8.65
CA LEU A 346 -33.12 8.89 -8.81
C LEU A 346 -34.35 8.30 -9.53
N VAL A 347 -34.11 7.40 -10.45
CA VAL A 347 -35.14 6.52 -11.01
C VAL A 347 -35.04 5.18 -10.27
N THR A 348 -36.17 4.72 -9.75
CA THR A 348 -36.27 3.45 -9.06
C THR A 348 -37.33 2.60 -9.75
N GLY A 349 -37.09 1.32 -9.87
CA GLY A 349 -38.05 0.37 -10.39
C GLY A 349 -37.83 -1.00 -9.75
N GLY A 350 -38.84 -1.83 -9.78
CA GLY A 350 -38.69 -3.15 -9.19
C GLY A 350 -39.93 -4.00 -9.29
N TYR A 351 -39.76 -5.24 -8.88
CA TYR A 351 -40.82 -6.21 -8.71
C TYR A 351 -40.81 -6.67 -7.27
N ALA A 352 -41.92 -6.45 -6.58
CA ALA A 352 -42.13 -6.95 -5.20
C ALA A 352 -43.16 -8.07 -5.20
N LEU A 353 -42.97 -9.06 -4.35
CA LEU A 353 -43.88 -10.19 -4.13
C LEU A 353 -44.08 -10.37 -2.63
N SER A 354 -45.31 -10.82 -2.27
CA SER A 354 -45.64 -11.16 -0.88
C SER A 354 -46.58 -12.33 -0.80
N ASN A 355 -46.53 -13.06 0.33
CA ASN A 355 -47.51 -14.06 0.73
C ASN A 355 -47.80 -13.82 2.23
N PRO A 356 -49.04 -13.53 2.65
CA PRO A 356 -50.25 -13.33 1.81
C PRO A 356 -50.12 -12.20 0.82
N ASN A 357 -50.89 -12.27 -0.27
CA ASN A 357 -50.92 -11.20 -1.29
C ASN A 357 -51.59 -9.95 -0.72
N THR A 358 -50.79 -8.96 -0.33
CA THR A 358 -51.30 -7.72 0.29
C THR A 358 -52.08 -6.83 -0.67
N PHE A 359 -51.99 -7.07 -1.97
CA PHE A 359 -52.69 -6.31 -3.01
C PHE A 359 -54.04 -6.94 -3.43
N ASN A 360 -54.28 -8.15 -3.02
CA ASN A 360 -55.55 -8.88 -3.32
C ASN A 360 -56.14 -9.48 -2.04
N GLY A 361 -56.60 -8.59 -1.11
CA GLY A 361 -57.36 -8.98 0.08
C GLY A 361 -56.61 -9.92 1.04
N PHE A 362 -55.30 -9.92 1.07
CA PHE A 362 -54.48 -10.79 1.88
C PHE A 362 -54.66 -12.29 1.56
N GLU A 363 -55.02 -12.62 0.32
CA GLU A 363 -55.15 -13.98 -0.13
C GLU A 363 -53.87 -14.78 0.13
N LYS A 364 -54.02 -16.00 0.70
CA LYS A 364 -52.88 -16.87 1.05
C LYS A 364 -52.23 -17.49 -0.19
N LYS A 365 -51.75 -16.62 -1.08
CA LYS A 365 -50.99 -16.94 -2.29
C LYS A 365 -49.87 -15.91 -2.48
N PHE A 366 -48.86 -16.31 -3.21
CA PHE A 366 -47.88 -15.33 -3.65
C PHE A 366 -48.50 -14.39 -4.69
N GLY A 367 -48.46 -13.11 -4.42
CA GLY A 367 -48.82 -12.06 -5.34
C GLY A 367 -47.71 -11.05 -5.49
N GLY A 368 -47.52 -10.55 -6.68
CA GLY A 368 -46.51 -9.55 -6.94
C GLY A 368 -46.99 -8.40 -7.80
N PHE A 369 -46.25 -7.31 -7.75
CA PHE A 369 -46.50 -6.14 -8.57
C PHE A 369 -45.20 -5.51 -9.02
N PHE A 370 -45.27 -4.87 -10.16
CA PHE A 370 -44.20 -4.05 -10.71
C PHE A 370 -44.41 -2.59 -10.32
N ASN A 371 -43.32 -1.90 -9.95
CA ASN A 371 -43.33 -0.47 -9.69
C ASN A 371 -42.23 0.24 -10.46
N LEU A 372 -42.49 1.46 -10.89
CA LEU A 372 -41.52 2.38 -11.47
C LEU A 372 -41.82 3.75 -10.90
N GLY A 373 -40.78 4.43 -10.44
CA GLY A 373 -40.90 5.73 -9.80
C GLY A 373 -39.70 6.63 -10.01
N VAL A 374 -39.89 7.91 -9.83
CA VAL A 374 -38.82 8.91 -9.80
C VAL A 374 -38.83 9.54 -8.42
N LEU A 375 -37.69 9.45 -7.73
CA LEU A 375 -37.47 10.10 -6.46
C LEU A 375 -36.68 11.40 -6.68
N VAL A 376 -37.28 12.53 -6.29
CA VAL A 376 -36.63 13.86 -6.33
C VAL A 376 -36.46 14.35 -4.91
N ARG A 377 -35.22 14.61 -4.53
CA ARG A 377 -34.87 15.22 -3.24
C ARG A 377 -34.29 16.61 -3.47
N VAL A 378 -34.94 17.64 -2.92
CA VAL A 378 -34.48 19.02 -3.00
C VAL A 378 -34.24 19.54 -1.57
N PRO A 379 -32.99 19.76 -1.15
CA PRO A 379 -32.69 20.36 0.13
C PRO A 379 -33.15 21.82 0.11
N ILE A 380 -34.13 22.20 0.98
CA ILE A 380 -34.65 23.55 1.02
C ILE A 380 -33.92 24.39 2.06
N TRP A 381 -33.66 23.81 3.24
CA TRP A 381 -33.06 24.55 4.34
C TRP A 381 -32.18 23.63 5.19
N ASN A 382 -30.94 24.04 5.49
CA ASN A 382 -29.97 23.29 6.28
C ASN A 382 -29.15 24.18 7.24
N TRP A 383 -29.71 25.35 7.64
CA TRP A 383 -29.07 26.28 8.59
C TRP A 383 -27.64 26.69 8.19
N GLY A 384 -27.31 26.63 6.91
CA GLY A 384 -26.00 26.99 6.38
C GLY A 384 -24.93 25.91 6.54
N ASP A 385 -25.27 24.67 6.95
CA ASP A 385 -24.31 23.56 7.12
C ASP A 385 -23.40 23.36 5.90
N VAL A 386 -23.97 23.21 4.70
CA VAL A 386 -23.22 23.07 3.47
C VAL A 386 -22.33 24.29 3.18
N LYS A 387 -22.85 25.52 3.45
CA LYS A 387 -22.06 26.76 3.27
C LYS A 387 -20.82 26.78 4.14
N HIS A 388 -20.92 26.34 5.41
CA HIS A 388 -19.78 26.29 6.33
C HIS A 388 -18.83 25.17 5.95
N LYS A 389 -19.32 23.99 5.55
CA LYS A 389 -18.49 22.88 5.03
C LYS A 389 -17.71 23.28 3.78
N VAL A 390 -18.35 23.96 2.84
CA VAL A 390 -17.69 24.48 1.62
C VAL A 390 -16.62 25.51 1.97
N ARG A 391 -16.88 26.42 2.94
CA ARG A 391 -15.86 27.37 3.38
C ARG A 391 -14.65 26.68 4.02
N ALA A 392 -14.90 25.70 4.89
CA ALA A 392 -13.85 24.91 5.52
C ALA A 392 -13.02 24.14 4.46
N SER A 393 -13.69 23.52 3.48
CA SER A 393 -13.02 22.81 2.39
C SER A 393 -12.19 23.73 1.48
N LYS A 394 -12.67 24.96 1.21
CA LYS A 394 -11.87 25.98 0.50
C LYS A 394 -10.65 26.40 1.30
N GLY A 395 -10.76 26.50 2.62
CA GLY A 395 -9.61 26.71 3.51
C GLY A 395 -8.58 25.57 3.40
N ALA A 396 -9.05 24.32 3.37
CA ALA A 396 -8.17 23.16 3.16
C ALA A 396 -7.48 23.21 1.78
N THR A 397 -8.17 23.68 0.73
CA THR A 397 -7.55 23.89 -0.59
C THR A 397 -6.47 24.97 -0.55
N ALA A 398 -6.72 26.07 0.18
CA ALA A 398 -5.72 27.12 0.36
C ALA A 398 -4.48 26.61 1.12
N ILE A 399 -4.67 25.79 2.16
CA ILE A 399 -3.57 25.12 2.87
C ILE A 399 -2.76 24.24 1.91
N ALA A 400 -3.42 23.39 1.13
CA ALA A 400 -2.73 22.50 0.18
C ALA A 400 -1.95 23.29 -0.90
N ASN A 401 -2.42 24.46 -1.32
CA ASN A 401 -1.66 25.35 -2.23
C ASN A 401 -0.41 25.90 -1.55
N LEU A 402 -0.50 26.36 -0.30
CA LEU A 402 0.66 26.86 0.45
C LEU A 402 1.69 25.74 0.67
N GLU A 403 1.27 24.51 0.98
CA GLU A 403 2.16 23.35 1.08
C GLU A 403 2.85 23.02 -0.25
N LEU A 404 2.15 23.17 -1.38
CA LEU A 404 2.74 23.01 -2.71
C LEU A 404 3.79 24.09 -3.00
N ASP A 405 3.50 25.34 -2.65
CA ASP A 405 4.43 26.46 -2.86
C ASP A 405 5.66 26.33 -1.96
N GLU A 406 5.49 25.98 -0.68
CA GLU A 406 6.59 25.66 0.23
C GLU A 406 7.46 24.52 -0.32
N ALA A 407 6.84 23.46 -0.85
CA ALA A 407 7.57 22.34 -1.43
C ALA A 407 8.41 22.76 -2.66
N ARG A 408 7.91 23.70 -3.48
CA ARG A 408 8.70 24.27 -4.59
C ARG A 408 9.92 25.02 -4.10
N GLU A 409 9.77 25.86 -3.08
CA GLU A 409 10.88 26.61 -2.46
C GLU A 409 11.94 25.65 -1.86
N LEU A 410 11.48 24.61 -1.14
CA LEU A 410 12.36 23.59 -0.57
C LEU A 410 13.12 22.80 -1.64
N ILE A 411 12.46 22.47 -2.76
CA ILE A 411 13.08 21.78 -3.89
C ILE A 411 14.14 22.68 -4.55
N GLU A 412 13.83 23.94 -4.78
CA GLU A 412 14.80 24.90 -5.31
C GLU A 412 16.03 25.03 -4.40
N LEU A 413 15.81 25.13 -3.08
CA LEU A 413 16.88 25.12 -2.10
C LEU A 413 17.70 23.82 -2.17
N GLN A 414 17.05 22.66 -2.26
CA GLN A 414 17.71 21.36 -2.37
C GLN A 414 18.57 21.25 -3.64
N VAL A 415 18.08 21.71 -4.79
CA VAL A 415 18.84 21.73 -6.04
C VAL A 415 20.09 22.60 -5.91
N ASN A 416 19.93 23.81 -5.35
CA ASN A 416 21.05 24.71 -5.12
C ASN A 416 22.09 24.10 -4.16
N GLN A 417 21.66 23.53 -3.03
CA GLN A 417 22.53 22.84 -2.09
C GLN A 417 23.27 21.67 -2.74
N SER A 418 22.57 20.85 -3.55
CA SER A 418 23.20 19.73 -4.26
C SER A 418 24.24 20.20 -5.27
N ASN A 419 24.00 21.30 -5.97
CA ASN A 419 25.01 21.95 -6.84
C ASN A 419 26.27 22.40 -6.08
N PHE A 420 26.09 23.02 -4.90
CA PHE A 420 27.22 23.39 -4.05
C PHE A 420 27.99 22.15 -3.56
N LYS A 421 27.30 21.09 -3.14
CA LYS A 421 27.94 19.83 -2.72
C LYS A 421 28.78 19.20 -3.82
N VAL A 422 28.30 19.18 -5.07
CA VAL A 422 29.09 18.67 -6.21
C VAL A 422 30.39 19.48 -6.38
N LYS A 423 30.31 20.81 -6.39
CA LYS A 423 31.49 21.69 -6.51
C LYS A 423 32.46 21.51 -5.33
N GLU A 424 31.92 21.35 -4.11
CA GLU A 424 32.71 21.10 -2.91
C GLU A 424 33.42 19.75 -2.99
N ALA A 425 32.69 18.67 -3.39
CA ALA A 425 33.23 17.33 -3.53
C ALA A 425 34.38 17.30 -4.56
N GLN A 426 34.24 17.97 -5.69
CA GLN A 426 35.29 18.10 -6.71
C GLN A 426 36.55 18.81 -6.17
N LYS A 427 36.38 19.90 -5.41
CA LYS A 427 37.52 20.60 -4.76
C LYS A 427 38.19 19.69 -3.71
N LYS A 428 37.41 19.01 -2.89
CA LYS A 428 37.93 18.05 -1.90
C LYS A 428 38.73 16.93 -2.57
N LEU A 429 38.27 16.41 -3.71
CA LEU A 429 39.00 15.40 -4.47
C LEU A 429 40.36 15.93 -4.96
N THR A 430 40.41 17.15 -5.54
CA THR A 430 41.67 17.75 -6.00
C THR A 430 42.64 17.91 -4.83
N MET A 431 42.18 18.40 -3.66
CA MET A 431 43.01 18.56 -2.48
C MET A 431 43.47 17.18 -1.93
N ALA A 432 42.60 16.18 -1.90
CA ALA A 432 42.94 14.82 -1.44
C ALA A 432 44.00 14.17 -2.34
N GLN A 433 43.92 14.33 -3.65
CA GLN A 433 44.94 13.88 -4.60
C GLN A 433 46.30 14.51 -4.34
N SER A 434 46.33 15.84 -4.10
CA SER A 434 47.58 16.55 -3.72
C SER A 434 48.10 16.05 -2.38
N ASN A 435 47.26 15.86 -1.39
CA ASN A 435 47.66 15.34 -0.08
C ASN A 435 48.25 13.92 -0.18
N VAL A 436 47.68 13.05 -1.03
CA VAL A 436 48.26 11.72 -1.27
C VAL A 436 49.64 11.80 -1.90
N ALA A 437 49.87 12.70 -2.88
CA ALA A 437 51.18 12.91 -3.48
C ALA A 437 52.23 13.35 -2.43
N ASN A 438 51.86 14.34 -1.60
CA ASN A 438 52.74 14.82 -0.52
C ASN A 438 52.99 13.74 0.56
N ALA A 439 51.97 12.99 0.95
CA ALA A 439 52.09 11.93 1.95
C ALA A 439 52.91 10.73 1.46
N ASN A 440 52.83 10.37 0.18
CA ASN A 440 53.66 9.35 -0.42
C ASN A 440 55.15 9.75 -0.37
N GLU A 441 55.48 11.01 -0.75
CA GLU A 441 56.84 11.51 -0.73
C GLU A 441 57.37 11.65 0.70
N ASN A 442 56.54 12.15 1.64
CA ASN A 442 56.92 12.20 3.05
C ASN A 442 57.26 10.81 3.62
N LEU A 443 56.42 9.82 3.33
CA LEU A 443 56.64 8.45 3.75
C LEU A 443 57.94 7.87 3.13
N ARG A 444 58.19 8.17 1.84
CA ARG A 444 59.42 7.75 1.16
C ARG A 444 60.65 8.34 1.83
N MET A 445 60.63 9.64 2.12
CA MET A 445 61.75 10.35 2.79
C MET A 445 61.96 9.84 4.22
N ALA A 446 60.90 9.68 5.00
CA ALA A 446 60.97 9.15 6.36
C ALA A 446 61.55 7.74 6.40
N ASN A 447 61.16 6.84 5.49
CA ASN A 447 61.74 5.52 5.39
C ASN A 447 63.21 5.54 4.98
N LEU A 448 63.61 6.48 4.10
CA LEU A 448 64.99 6.62 3.71
C LEU A 448 65.86 7.11 4.88
N ALA A 449 65.44 8.21 5.54
CA ALA A 449 66.12 8.77 6.69
C ALA A 449 66.24 7.76 7.86
N PHE A 450 65.22 6.92 8.08
CA PHE A 450 65.25 5.85 9.08
C PHE A 450 66.29 4.80 8.73
N LYS A 451 66.37 4.37 7.48
CA LYS A 451 67.38 3.40 7.01
C LYS A 451 68.82 3.95 7.16
N GLU A 452 69.01 5.24 6.93
CA GLU A 452 70.30 5.92 7.11
C GLU A 452 70.60 6.26 8.57
N GLY A 453 69.71 5.89 9.51
CA GLY A 453 69.90 6.16 10.94
C GLY A 453 69.74 7.63 11.36
N THR A 454 69.24 8.50 10.45
CA THR A 454 69.09 9.95 10.70
C THR A 454 67.69 10.34 11.23
N ALA A 455 66.70 9.43 11.16
CA ALA A 455 65.38 9.61 11.70
C ALA A 455 64.96 8.46 12.65
N SER A 456 64.09 8.78 13.61
CA SER A 456 63.55 7.77 14.55
C SER A 456 62.43 6.97 13.92
N PHE A 457 62.13 5.80 14.50
CA PHE A 457 60.97 4.97 14.10
C PHE A 457 59.63 5.75 14.30
N THR A 458 59.59 6.71 15.26
CA THR A 458 58.38 7.54 15.50
C THR A 458 58.11 8.44 14.27
N THR A 459 59.12 8.99 13.64
CA THR A 459 58.99 9.75 12.38
C THR A 459 58.40 8.90 11.26
N VAL A 460 58.81 7.63 11.14
CA VAL A 460 58.25 6.70 10.16
C VAL A 460 56.80 6.40 10.50
N MET A 461 56.45 6.13 11.78
CA MET A 461 55.09 5.90 12.22
C MET A 461 54.15 7.06 11.93
N GLU A 462 54.60 8.28 12.18
CA GLU A 462 53.86 9.52 11.86
C GLU A 462 53.63 9.65 10.36
N ALA A 463 54.65 9.43 9.54
CA ALA A 463 54.55 9.46 8.08
C ALA A 463 53.62 8.35 7.53
N GLN A 464 53.68 7.11 8.10
CA GLN A 464 52.75 6.01 7.75
C GLN A 464 51.29 6.35 8.13
N THR A 465 51.09 6.98 9.29
CA THR A 465 49.75 7.39 9.75
C THR A 465 49.18 8.48 8.82
N ALA A 466 50.01 9.50 8.48
CA ALA A 466 49.63 10.56 7.56
C ALA A 466 49.31 10.03 6.16
N TRP A 467 50.11 9.07 5.67
CA TRP A 467 49.88 8.38 4.40
C TRP A 467 48.56 7.63 4.40
N ASN A 468 48.29 6.82 5.43
CA ASN A 468 47.04 6.05 5.57
C ASN A 468 45.82 6.99 5.59
N LEU A 469 45.89 8.09 6.35
CA LEU A 469 44.85 9.10 6.42
C LEU A 469 44.60 9.78 5.05
N ALA A 470 45.67 10.20 4.35
CA ALA A 470 45.57 10.81 3.03
C ALA A 470 44.94 9.88 1.99
N GLN A 471 45.32 8.59 1.98
CA GLN A 471 44.75 7.59 1.09
C GLN A 471 43.25 7.35 1.41
N SER A 472 42.89 7.24 2.70
CA SER A 472 41.48 7.10 3.12
C SER A 472 40.65 8.32 2.70
N GLN A 473 41.17 9.54 2.89
CA GLN A 473 40.53 10.78 2.45
C GLN A 473 40.32 10.84 0.94
N LYS A 474 41.29 10.34 0.14
CA LYS A 474 41.15 10.24 -1.31
C LYS A 474 40.00 9.31 -1.71
N ILE A 475 39.91 8.11 -1.11
CA ILE A 475 38.81 7.18 -1.35
C ILE A 475 37.47 7.83 -1.02
N ASP A 476 37.37 8.49 0.16
CA ASP A 476 36.15 9.19 0.56
C ASP A 476 35.78 10.34 -0.38
N ALA A 477 36.76 11.07 -0.90
CA ALA A 477 36.54 12.17 -1.85
C ALA A 477 36.06 11.64 -3.22
N GLU A 478 36.64 10.56 -3.74
CA GLU A 478 36.22 9.94 -5.00
C GLU A 478 34.78 9.44 -4.94
N ILE A 479 34.42 8.74 -3.87
CA ILE A 479 33.03 8.28 -3.64
C ILE A 479 32.11 9.47 -3.37
N GLY A 480 32.59 10.48 -2.63
CA GLY A 480 31.83 11.72 -2.35
C GLY A 480 31.41 12.47 -3.62
N VAL A 481 32.25 12.51 -4.65
CA VAL A 481 31.90 13.08 -5.96
C VAL A 481 30.76 12.26 -6.58
N LYS A 482 30.87 10.93 -6.65
CA LYS A 482 29.82 10.08 -7.21
C LYS A 482 28.47 10.25 -6.50
N LEU A 483 28.48 10.22 -5.17
CA LEU A 483 27.26 10.37 -4.38
C LEU A 483 26.64 11.77 -4.51
N SER A 484 27.46 12.83 -4.59
CA SER A 484 26.95 14.20 -4.80
C SER A 484 26.31 14.38 -6.18
N GLU A 485 26.86 13.74 -7.22
CA GLU A 485 26.25 13.71 -8.56
C GLU A 485 24.90 13.00 -8.56
N VAL A 486 24.78 11.85 -7.90
CA VAL A 486 23.52 11.11 -7.74
C VAL A 486 22.50 11.93 -6.94
N GLU A 487 22.94 12.62 -5.88
CA GLU A 487 22.07 13.51 -5.09
C GLU A 487 21.53 14.65 -5.96
N LEU A 488 22.36 15.25 -6.80
CA LEU A 488 21.92 16.29 -7.74
C LEU A 488 20.92 15.75 -8.77
N GLN A 489 21.18 14.58 -9.36
CA GLN A 489 20.25 13.95 -10.31
C GLN A 489 18.89 13.66 -9.66
N LYS A 490 18.88 13.20 -8.41
CA LYS A 490 17.65 13.00 -7.63
C LYS A 490 16.97 14.34 -7.36
N ALA A 491 17.72 15.37 -6.95
CA ALA A 491 17.18 16.71 -6.68
C ALA A 491 16.52 17.32 -7.93
N LEU A 492 17.05 17.04 -9.12
CA LEU A 492 16.49 17.44 -10.41
C LEU A 492 15.34 16.52 -10.90
N GLY A 493 15.11 15.38 -10.25
CA GLY A 493 14.09 14.42 -10.66
C GLY A 493 14.42 13.66 -11.95
N ILE A 494 15.69 13.54 -12.32
CA ILE A 494 16.17 12.89 -13.56
C ILE A 494 16.90 11.56 -13.32
N LEU A 495 16.90 11.06 -12.08
CA LEU A 495 17.53 9.79 -11.74
C LEU A 495 16.80 8.63 -12.42
N LYS A 496 17.50 7.90 -13.31
CA LYS A 496 16.94 6.84 -14.16
C LYS A 496 17.52 5.46 -13.82
#